data_26fbfd3b5415e451ab7afa376962734a
#
_entry.id   26fbfd3b5415e451ab7afa376962734a
#
_cell.length_a   1.000
_cell.length_b   1.000
_cell.length_c   1.000
_cell.angle_alpha   90.00
_cell.angle_beta   90.00
_cell.angle_gamma   90.00
#
_symmetry.space_group_name_H-M   'P 1'
#
loop_
_entity.id
_entity.type
_entity.pdbx_description
1 polymer ?
#
loop_
_entity_poly.entity_id
_entity_poly.type
_entity_poly.pdbx_seq_one_letter_code
_entity_poly.pdbx_strand_id
1 'polypeptide(L)'
;NSTTGELDMETLNYNENTYYVGFDATQGGDLQGTMVLDYIKAHAADLDRNGDGIIGYVLAIGDIGHNDSIARTRGVRRALGTGVEKDGNIISDPVGVNTDGTSDIVQDATLDVDGTTYTIRELASQEMKNQTGATWDAATAGNTLQSWESSFGDQIDVVVSNNDGMGMSMFNAWSKDKNVPTFGYDANSDAVKAIGNGYAGTISQNPAVQAYLTLRLLRNVFDGVDIDTGIGTEDDAGNVIAAEDFVYNADERSYYAMNIAVTEENYEDFLDATAVYETAQTQLDEASSPNKRVWLNTYNAADNFLGSTYKPLLQKYDDLLNLTVDYVDGDGQSESSVTNKLGNPGEYDAFAINMIKTDNGASYTTLLG
;
A
#
# COMPACT_ATOMS: atom_id res chain seq x y z
N ASN A 1 -12.55 -7.73 4.03
CA ASN A 1 -12.43 -8.46 5.31
C ASN A 1 -10.99 -9.00 5.45
N SER A 2 -10.23 -8.47 6.40
CA SER A 2 -8.81 -8.83 6.64
C SER A 2 -8.60 -10.30 7.00
N THR A 3 -9.63 -10.96 7.50
CA THR A 3 -9.55 -12.37 7.91
C THR A 3 -9.76 -13.32 6.73
N THR A 4 -10.67 -12.97 5.82
CA THR A 4 -11.05 -13.85 4.69
C THR A 4 -10.52 -13.38 3.34
N GLY A 5 -10.06 -12.13 3.23
CA GLY A 5 -9.70 -11.50 1.95
C GLY A 5 -10.92 -11.15 1.08
N GLU A 6 -12.14 -11.38 1.57
CA GLU A 6 -13.37 -11.08 0.85
C GLU A 6 -13.81 -9.64 1.08
N LEU A 7 -14.41 -9.03 0.07
CA LEU A 7 -15.04 -7.72 0.19
C LEU A 7 -16.22 -7.75 1.16
N ASP A 8 -16.45 -6.65 1.84
CA ASP A 8 -17.66 -6.43 2.60
C ASP A 8 -18.80 -6.00 1.68
N MET A 9 -19.47 -6.96 1.11
CA MET A 9 -20.59 -6.72 0.19
C MET A 9 -21.80 -6.06 0.88
N GLU A 10 -21.95 -6.19 2.19
CA GLU A 10 -23.02 -5.53 2.92
C GLU A 10 -22.82 -4.00 2.89
N THR A 11 -21.61 -3.53 3.09
CA THR A 11 -21.27 -2.11 2.98
C THR A 11 -21.44 -1.59 1.55
N LEU A 12 -20.99 -2.32 0.54
CA LEU A 12 -21.13 -1.95 -0.87
C LEU A 12 -22.60 -1.95 -1.33
N ASN A 13 -23.44 -2.78 -0.73
CA ASN A 13 -24.87 -2.85 -1.02
C ASN A 13 -25.71 -1.87 -0.19
N TYR A 14 -25.08 -0.95 0.53
CA TYR A 14 -25.80 0.08 1.31
C TYR A 14 -26.79 0.88 0.44
N ASN A 15 -26.33 1.34 -0.73
CA ASN A 15 -27.20 1.90 -1.78
C ASN A 15 -26.56 1.72 -3.17
N GLU A 16 -27.31 2.03 -4.22
CA GLU A 16 -26.86 1.87 -5.61
C GLU A 16 -25.69 2.78 -6.01
N ASN A 17 -25.44 3.87 -5.26
CA ASN A 17 -24.38 4.83 -5.49
C ASN A 17 -23.18 4.61 -4.54
N THR A 18 -23.07 3.43 -3.92
CA THR A 18 -21.91 3.07 -3.11
C THR A 18 -20.90 2.32 -3.99
N TYR A 19 -19.68 2.86 -4.08
CA TYR A 19 -18.58 2.32 -4.88
C TYR A 19 -17.35 2.12 -4.00
N TYR A 20 -16.53 1.15 -4.38
CA TYR A 20 -15.20 0.97 -3.83
C TYR A 20 -14.16 1.45 -4.84
N VAL A 21 -13.20 2.24 -4.40
CA VAL A 21 -11.99 2.60 -5.15
C VAL A 21 -10.79 2.29 -4.28
N GLY A 22 -9.86 1.54 -4.81
CA GLY A 22 -8.65 1.17 -4.11
C GLY A 22 -7.70 0.37 -5.00
N PHE A 23 -6.95 -0.54 -4.41
CA PHE A 23 -6.09 -1.50 -5.09
C PHE A 23 -6.31 -2.89 -4.49
N ASP A 24 -5.89 -3.93 -5.19
CA ASP A 24 -5.87 -5.29 -4.65
C ASP A 24 -4.62 -5.46 -3.77
N ALA A 25 -4.83 -5.44 -2.44
CA ALA A 25 -3.76 -5.57 -1.47
C ALA A 25 -3.07 -6.95 -1.53
N THR A 26 -3.81 -8.01 -1.91
CA THR A 26 -3.25 -9.35 -2.07
C THR A 26 -2.33 -9.40 -3.28
N GLN A 27 -2.80 -8.90 -4.42
CA GLN A 27 -2.00 -8.79 -5.64
C GLN A 27 -0.76 -7.91 -5.42
N GLY A 28 -0.89 -6.78 -4.71
CA GLY A 28 0.22 -5.91 -4.37
C GLY A 28 1.26 -6.58 -3.47
N GLY A 29 0.81 -7.35 -2.46
CA GLY A 29 1.70 -8.13 -1.60
C GLY A 29 2.42 -9.25 -2.36
N ASP A 30 1.72 -9.96 -3.24
CA ASP A 30 2.32 -11.00 -4.10
C ASP A 30 3.33 -10.39 -5.08
N LEU A 31 3.04 -9.21 -5.63
CA LEU A 31 3.95 -8.47 -6.51
C LEU A 31 5.22 -8.04 -5.75
N GLN A 32 5.09 -7.54 -4.51
CA GLN A 32 6.25 -7.23 -3.67
C GLN A 32 7.11 -8.47 -3.43
N GLY A 33 6.48 -9.57 -3.05
CA GLY A 33 7.19 -10.83 -2.83
C GLY A 33 7.87 -11.36 -4.08
N THR A 34 7.22 -11.26 -5.25
CA THR A 34 7.78 -11.64 -6.54
C THR A 34 8.99 -10.77 -6.91
N MET A 35 8.88 -9.45 -6.73
CA MET A 35 10.01 -8.52 -6.94
C MET A 35 11.22 -8.88 -6.08
N VAL A 36 11.02 -9.21 -4.80
CA VAL A 36 12.09 -9.66 -3.89
C VAL A 36 12.68 -10.98 -4.35
N LEU A 37 11.85 -11.96 -4.71
CA LEU A 37 12.30 -13.28 -5.18
C LEU A 37 13.12 -13.19 -6.49
N ASP A 38 12.68 -12.37 -7.43
CA ASP A 38 13.37 -12.19 -8.69
C ASP A 38 14.74 -11.50 -8.50
N TYR A 39 14.80 -10.52 -7.59
CA TYR A 39 16.08 -9.94 -7.19
C TYR A 39 17.01 -10.98 -6.55
N ILE A 40 16.49 -11.80 -5.63
CA ILE A 40 17.27 -12.89 -5.01
C ILE A 40 17.79 -13.86 -6.07
N LYS A 41 16.97 -14.29 -7.02
CA LYS A 41 17.40 -15.17 -8.10
C LYS A 41 18.53 -14.56 -8.96
N ALA A 42 18.42 -13.27 -9.25
CA ALA A 42 19.42 -12.57 -10.06
C ALA A 42 20.76 -12.37 -9.33
N HIS A 43 20.76 -12.32 -8.01
CA HIS A 43 21.92 -11.93 -7.20
C HIS A 43 22.29 -12.94 -6.10
N ALA A 44 21.79 -14.19 -6.16
CA ALA A 44 21.92 -15.18 -5.07
C ALA A 44 23.35 -15.37 -4.58
N ALA A 45 24.32 -15.46 -5.49
CA ALA A 45 25.72 -15.66 -5.14
C ALA A 45 26.36 -14.44 -4.46
N ASP A 46 25.91 -13.24 -4.77
CA ASP A 46 26.38 -11.99 -4.15
C ASP A 46 25.69 -11.71 -2.83
N LEU A 47 24.46 -12.22 -2.65
CA LEU A 47 23.69 -12.09 -1.42
C LEU A 47 24.20 -13.02 -0.32
N ASP A 48 24.59 -14.24 -0.64
CA ASP A 48 25.21 -15.20 0.30
C ASP A 48 26.64 -14.76 0.66
N ARG A 49 26.75 -13.61 1.35
CA ARG A 49 28.03 -12.97 1.64
C ARG A 49 28.89 -13.74 2.63
N ASN A 50 28.29 -14.47 3.53
CA ASN A 50 28.97 -15.29 4.54
C ASN A 50 29.29 -16.71 4.02
N GLY A 51 28.72 -17.11 2.86
CA GLY A 51 28.99 -18.39 2.19
C GLY A 51 28.36 -19.60 2.89
N ASP A 52 27.29 -19.39 3.67
CA ASP A 52 26.63 -20.48 4.41
C ASP A 52 25.50 -21.16 3.61
N GLY A 53 25.20 -20.67 2.41
CA GLY A 53 24.14 -21.18 1.53
C GLY A 53 22.74 -20.75 1.97
N ILE A 54 22.64 -19.76 2.89
CA ILE A 54 21.37 -19.24 3.38
C ILE A 54 21.25 -17.78 2.92
N ILE A 55 20.12 -17.44 2.30
CA ILE A 55 19.74 -16.06 2.02
C ILE A 55 18.74 -15.65 3.09
N GLY A 56 19.24 -14.95 4.10
CA GLY A 56 18.47 -14.50 5.25
C GLY A 56 17.81 -13.15 5.00
N TYR A 57 16.50 -13.06 5.27
CA TYR A 57 15.81 -11.77 5.23
C TYR A 57 15.15 -11.40 6.56
N VAL A 58 14.95 -10.10 6.75
CA VAL A 58 14.15 -9.54 7.84
C VAL A 58 12.97 -8.76 7.30
N LEU A 59 11.83 -8.76 8.02
CA LEU A 59 10.59 -8.17 7.56
C LEU A 59 10.02 -7.18 8.59
N ALA A 60 9.90 -5.89 8.19
CA ALA A 60 9.22 -4.87 8.96
C ALA A 60 7.71 -4.89 8.67
N ILE A 61 6.92 -5.26 9.66
CA ILE A 61 5.46 -5.32 9.58
C ILE A 61 4.88 -4.00 10.10
N GLY A 62 3.95 -3.40 9.35
CA GLY A 62 3.35 -2.11 9.71
C GLY A 62 2.45 -2.19 10.93
N ASP A 63 1.26 -2.79 10.77
CA ASP A 63 0.24 -2.99 11.80
C ASP A 63 -0.38 -4.37 11.61
N ILE A 64 -0.32 -5.22 12.62
CA ILE A 64 -0.83 -6.61 12.54
C ILE A 64 -2.35 -6.68 12.37
N GLY A 65 -3.09 -5.60 12.65
CA GLY A 65 -4.54 -5.49 12.45
C GLY A 65 -4.93 -4.79 11.15
N HIS A 66 -3.98 -4.32 10.34
CA HIS A 66 -4.22 -3.58 9.11
C HIS A 66 -4.29 -4.52 7.91
N ASN A 67 -5.36 -4.42 7.10
CA ASN A 67 -5.57 -5.30 5.95
C ASN A 67 -4.38 -5.37 5.00
N ASP A 68 -3.81 -4.23 4.63
CA ASP A 68 -2.70 -4.18 3.68
C ASP A 68 -1.41 -4.74 4.28
N SER A 69 -1.15 -4.48 5.55
CA SER A 69 0.01 -5.05 6.26
C SER A 69 -0.05 -6.58 6.28
N ILE A 70 -1.23 -7.13 6.56
CA ILE A 70 -1.49 -8.58 6.52
C ILE A 70 -1.26 -9.12 5.11
N ALA A 71 -1.83 -8.47 4.08
CA ALA A 71 -1.72 -8.90 2.69
C ALA A 71 -0.27 -8.83 2.18
N ARG A 72 0.45 -7.73 2.46
CA ARG A 72 1.86 -7.55 2.08
C ARG A 72 2.76 -8.59 2.75
N THR A 73 2.61 -8.82 4.05
CA THR A 73 3.36 -9.85 4.80
C THR A 73 3.10 -11.25 4.24
N ARG A 74 1.85 -11.59 3.99
CA ARG A 74 1.44 -12.89 3.40
C ARG A 74 1.99 -13.07 1.99
N GLY A 75 1.93 -12.02 1.16
CA GLY A 75 2.43 -12.06 -0.22
C GLY A 75 3.94 -12.29 -0.29
N VAL A 76 4.71 -11.59 0.52
CA VAL A 76 6.17 -11.80 0.64
C VAL A 76 6.49 -13.22 1.05
N ARG A 77 5.88 -13.73 2.14
CA ARG A 77 6.09 -15.10 2.62
C ARG A 77 5.64 -16.16 1.61
N ARG A 78 4.55 -15.90 0.87
CA ARG A 78 4.05 -16.79 -0.18
C ARG A 78 5.06 -16.90 -1.32
N ALA A 79 5.51 -15.77 -1.86
CA ALA A 79 6.42 -15.74 -2.99
C ALA A 79 7.79 -16.33 -2.64
N LEU A 80 8.29 -16.07 -1.43
CA LEU A 80 9.58 -16.63 -0.95
C LEU A 80 9.47 -18.09 -0.50
N GLY A 81 8.25 -18.64 -0.38
CA GLY A 81 8.02 -20.01 0.08
C GLY A 81 8.20 -20.23 1.58
N THR A 82 8.37 -19.14 2.35
CA THR A 82 8.63 -19.18 3.79
C THR A 82 7.37 -19.16 4.64
N GLY A 83 6.18 -18.97 4.02
CA GLY A 83 4.92 -18.90 4.73
C GLY A 83 4.43 -20.27 5.21
N VAL A 84 3.98 -20.34 6.46
CA VAL A 84 3.22 -21.47 7.00
C VAL A 84 1.73 -21.18 6.87
N GLU A 85 0.98 -22.12 6.34
CA GLU A 85 -0.48 -22.00 6.22
C GLU A 85 -1.18 -22.46 7.51
N LYS A 86 -2.19 -21.66 7.91
CA LYS A 86 -3.13 -22.04 8.95
C LYS A 86 -4.54 -21.59 8.54
N ASP A 87 -5.49 -22.49 8.63
CA ASP A 87 -6.90 -22.23 8.28
C ASP A 87 -7.07 -21.64 6.85
N GLY A 88 -6.27 -22.14 5.90
CA GLY A 88 -6.32 -21.71 4.49
C GLY A 88 -5.60 -20.40 4.17
N ASN A 89 -4.89 -19.81 5.15
CA ASN A 89 -4.15 -18.57 4.95
C ASN A 89 -2.72 -18.67 5.48
N ILE A 90 -1.79 -17.99 4.82
CA ILE A 90 -0.44 -17.81 5.34
C ILE A 90 -0.49 -16.95 6.61
N ILE A 91 0.22 -17.38 7.65
CA ILE A 91 0.31 -16.64 8.91
C ILE A 91 1.03 -15.31 8.66
N SER A 92 0.45 -14.21 9.17
CA SER A 92 1.01 -12.86 9.06
C SER A 92 1.59 -12.31 10.35
N ASP A 93 1.54 -13.10 11.44
CA ASP A 93 2.09 -12.70 12.73
C ASP A 93 3.61 -12.49 12.67
N PRO A 94 4.17 -11.61 13.50
CA PRO A 94 5.61 -11.41 13.58
C PRO A 94 6.31 -12.61 14.21
N VAL A 95 7.51 -12.93 13.72
CA VAL A 95 8.33 -14.04 14.21
C VAL A 95 9.16 -13.62 15.43
N GLY A 96 9.55 -12.36 15.55
CA GLY A 96 10.45 -11.89 16.59
C GLY A 96 11.94 -12.10 16.26
N VAL A 97 12.82 -11.98 17.26
CA VAL A 97 14.27 -11.95 17.04
C VAL A 97 14.94 -13.32 17.18
N ASN A 98 14.25 -14.31 17.74
CA ASN A 98 14.84 -15.60 18.07
C ASN A 98 14.30 -16.70 17.16
N THR A 99 14.55 -16.60 15.88
CA THR A 99 14.23 -17.69 14.96
C THR A 99 15.43 -18.60 14.84
N ASP A 100 15.30 -19.80 15.36
CA ASP A 100 16.31 -20.87 15.26
C ASP A 100 16.03 -21.83 14.08
N GLY A 101 15.13 -21.43 13.17
CA GLY A 101 14.65 -22.24 12.06
C GLY A 101 13.50 -23.18 12.44
N THR A 102 13.00 -23.13 13.67
CA THR A 102 11.86 -23.91 14.14
C THR A 102 10.74 -22.99 14.60
N SER A 103 9.91 -22.53 13.68
CA SER A 103 8.78 -21.62 13.98
C SER A 103 7.48 -22.19 13.44
N ASP A 104 6.40 -22.04 14.21
CA ASP A 104 5.06 -22.36 13.73
C ASP A 104 4.49 -21.27 12.79
N ILE A 105 5.24 -20.17 12.59
CA ILE A 105 4.83 -19.00 11.79
C ILE A 105 5.49 -18.99 10.42
N VAL A 106 6.76 -19.39 10.35
CA VAL A 106 7.55 -19.44 9.11
C VAL A 106 8.37 -20.73 9.03
N GLN A 107 8.77 -21.08 7.81
CA GLN A 107 9.62 -22.21 7.49
C GLN A 107 10.74 -21.81 6.54
N ASP A 108 11.80 -22.61 6.46
CA ASP A 108 12.82 -22.46 5.43
C ASP A 108 12.26 -22.90 4.08
N ALA A 109 12.65 -22.17 3.01
CA ALA A 109 12.36 -22.54 1.63
C ALA A 109 13.64 -22.86 0.87
N THR A 110 13.55 -23.68 -0.15
CA THR A 110 14.66 -24.06 -1.02
C THR A 110 14.56 -23.32 -2.34
N LEU A 111 15.68 -22.76 -2.81
CA LEU A 111 15.80 -22.07 -4.09
C LEU A 111 17.00 -22.58 -4.87
N ASP A 112 16.77 -23.07 -6.09
CA ASP A 112 17.83 -23.47 -7.00
C ASP A 112 18.10 -22.35 -8.01
N VAL A 113 19.36 -21.88 -8.07
CA VAL A 113 19.83 -20.87 -9.03
C VAL A 113 21.09 -21.38 -9.70
N ASP A 114 21.06 -21.53 -11.00
CA ASP A 114 22.20 -21.96 -11.83
C ASP A 114 22.94 -23.23 -11.32
N GLY A 115 22.17 -24.16 -10.74
CA GLY A 115 22.68 -25.43 -10.21
C GLY A 115 23.25 -25.35 -8.80
N THR A 116 23.12 -24.18 -8.15
CA THR A 116 23.41 -24.01 -6.71
C THR A 116 22.11 -23.94 -5.92
N THR A 117 22.01 -24.72 -4.85
CA THR A 117 20.85 -24.71 -3.97
C THR A 117 21.07 -23.79 -2.79
N TYR A 118 20.18 -22.84 -2.59
CA TYR A 118 20.15 -21.91 -1.44
C TYR A 118 18.93 -22.21 -0.56
N THR A 119 19.05 -21.83 0.70
CA THR A 119 17.93 -21.77 1.65
C THR A 119 17.48 -20.33 1.83
N ILE A 120 16.19 -20.02 1.60
CA ILE A 120 15.62 -18.73 1.98
C ILE A 120 15.08 -18.85 3.40
N ARG A 121 15.43 -17.91 4.25
CA ARG A 121 15.04 -17.89 5.68
C ARG A 121 14.58 -16.54 6.15
N GLU A 122 13.40 -16.45 6.77
CA GLU A 122 13.00 -15.29 7.56
C GLU A 122 13.69 -15.32 8.92
N LEU A 123 14.69 -14.46 9.12
CA LEU A 123 15.46 -14.38 10.35
C LEU A 123 14.67 -13.76 11.49
N ALA A 124 13.94 -12.70 11.18
CA ALA A 124 13.05 -12.02 12.12
C ALA A 124 12.01 -11.16 11.39
N SER A 125 10.89 -10.96 12.04
CA SER A 125 9.93 -9.92 11.69
C SER A 125 9.31 -9.33 12.95
N GLN A 126 8.87 -8.08 12.87
CA GLN A 126 8.28 -7.37 14.00
C GLN A 126 7.28 -6.33 13.52
N GLU A 127 6.21 -6.12 14.32
CA GLU A 127 5.33 -4.96 14.17
C GLU A 127 6.08 -3.69 14.55
N MET A 128 6.11 -2.70 13.64
CA MET A 128 6.77 -1.43 13.88
C MET A 128 5.85 -0.48 14.64
N LYS A 129 5.72 -0.76 15.94
CA LYS A 129 4.87 -0.04 16.88
C LYS A 129 5.70 0.64 17.94
N ASN A 130 5.50 1.94 18.11
CA ASN A 130 6.22 2.70 19.11
C ASN A 130 5.61 2.57 20.52
N GLN A 131 6.27 3.17 21.51
CA GLN A 131 5.85 3.10 22.91
C GLN A 131 4.51 3.76 23.21
N THR A 132 4.02 4.66 22.34
CA THR A 132 2.71 5.29 22.48
C THR A 132 1.58 4.49 21.81
N GLY A 133 1.93 3.38 21.12
CA GLY A 133 1.01 2.51 20.42
C GLY A 133 0.78 2.86 18.96
N ALA A 134 1.44 3.89 18.42
CA ALA A 134 1.36 4.20 17.00
C ALA A 134 2.15 3.16 16.20
N THR A 135 1.52 2.66 15.15
CA THR A 135 2.06 1.66 14.21
C THR A 135 2.66 2.33 12.97
N TRP A 136 3.30 1.56 12.07
CA TRP A 136 4.02 2.06 10.90
C TRP A 136 5.16 3.04 11.26
N ASP A 137 5.72 2.90 12.47
CA ASP A 137 6.67 3.85 13.03
C ASP A 137 8.07 3.66 12.44
N ALA A 138 8.50 4.62 11.62
CA ALA A 138 9.78 4.62 10.94
C ALA A 138 10.98 4.63 11.93
N ALA A 139 10.88 5.34 13.05
CA ALA A 139 11.95 5.38 14.05
C ALA A 139 12.12 4.01 14.72
N THR A 140 11.01 3.34 15.04
CA THR A 140 11.03 1.97 15.56
C THR A 140 11.67 1.03 14.55
N ALA A 141 11.35 1.13 13.25
CA ALA A 141 11.94 0.29 12.21
C ALA A 141 13.46 0.44 12.12
N GLY A 142 13.99 1.66 12.11
CA GLY A 142 15.43 1.91 12.12
C GLY A 142 16.13 1.34 13.37
N ASN A 143 15.56 1.53 14.56
CA ASN A 143 16.09 0.98 15.81
C ASN A 143 16.03 -0.56 15.83
N THR A 144 14.95 -1.13 15.30
CA THR A 144 14.79 -2.59 15.21
C THR A 144 15.83 -3.19 14.27
N LEU A 145 16.11 -2.55 13.13
CA LEU A 145 17.16 -3.03 12.24
C LEU A 145 18.52 -3.07 12.93
N GLN A 146 18.89 -2.03 13.69
CA GLN A 146 20.15 -2.02 14.44
C GLN A 146 20.23 -3.18 15.46
N SER A 147 19.09 -3.53 16.07
CA SER A 147 19.00 -4.68 16.98
C SER A 147 19.15 -6.01 16.23
N TRP A 148 18.52 -6.13 15.06
CA TRP A 148 18.66 -7.30 14.20
C TRP A 148 20.08 -7.42 13.63
N GLU A 149 20.69 -6.31 13.23
CA GLU A 149 22.09 -6.29 12.79
C GLU A 149 23.03 -6.78 13.90
N SER A 150 22.76 -6.40 15.15
CA SER A 150 23.52 -6.88 16.31
C SER A 150 23.31 -8.37 16.58
N SER A 151 22.13 -8.91 16.27
CA SER A 151 21.76 -10.31 16.55
C SER A 151 22.21 -11.27 15.44
N PHE A 152 22.03 -10.87 14.18
CA PHE A 152 22.23 -11.74 13.00
C PHE A 152 23.48 -11.37 12.18
N GLY A 153 23.94 -10.14 12.25
CA GLY A 153 25.17 -9.72 11.58
C GLY A 153 25.11 -9.92 10.07
N ASP A 154 26.07 -10.70 9.57
CA ASP A 154 26.22 -10.98 8.12
C ASP A 154 25.22 -12.02 7.57
N GLN A 155 24.33 -12.53 8.40
CA GLN A 155 23.24 -13.41 7.95
C GLN A 155 22.05 -12.62 7.34
N ILE A 156 21.98 -11.28 7.55
CA ILE A 156 20.94 -10.48 6.93
C ILE A 156 21.38 -10.10 5.52
N ASP A 157 20.76 -10.69 4.52
CA ASP A 157 21.07 -10.49 3.11
C ASP A 157 20.04 -9.61 2.39
N VAL A 158 18.81 -9.56 2.92
CA VAL A 158 17.71 -8.79 2.35
C VAL A 158 16.87 -8.15 3.47
N VAL A 159 16.42 -6.92 3.24
CA VAL A 159 15.44 -6.24 4.10
C VAL A 159 14.16 -6.03 3.31
N VAL A 160 13.02 -6.43 3.89
CA VAL A 160 11.70 -6.18 3.33
C VAL A 160 10.88 -5.36 4.33
N SER A 161 10.16 -4.38 3.84
CA SER A 161 9.30 -3.52 4.64
C SER A 161 7.91 -3.42 4.05
N ASN A 162 6.88 -3.41 4.90
CA ASN A 162 5.51 -3.23 4.46
C ASN A 162 5.23 -1.83 3.87
N ASN A 163 6.08 -0.82 4.16
CA ASN A 163 6.03 0.47 3.47
C ASN A 163 7.40 1.14 3.35
N ASP A 164 7.49 2.16 2.51
CA ASP A 164 8.73 2.91 2.26
C ASP A 164 9.18 3.75 3.46
N GLY A 165 8.24 4.29 4.26
CA GLY A 165 8.60 5.09 5.42
C GLY A 165 9.46 4.31 6.42
N MET A 166 9.08 3.08 6.71
CA MET A 166 9.86 2.16 7.54
C MET A 166 11.10 1.65 6.78
N GLY A 167 10.91 1.25 5.50
CA GLY A 167 12.00 0.75 4.65
C GLY A 167 13.15 1.74 4.51
N MET A 168 12.87 3.02 4.26
CA MET A 168 13.87 4.09 4.18
C MET A 168 14.56 4.34 5.51
N SER A 169 13.83 4.26 6.63
CA SER A 169 14.45 4.36 7.96
C SER A 169 15.42 3.23 8.21
N MET A 170 15.08 2.00 7.83
CA MET A 170 15.96 0.83 7.94
C MET A 170 17.16 0.97 6.97
N PHE A 171 16.93 1.36 5.73
CA PHE A 171 17.97 1.60 4.74
C PHE A 171 19.01 2.61 5.23
N ASN A 172 18.57 3.70 5.84
CA ASN A 172 19.45 4.73 6.40
C ASN A 172 20.12 4.32 7.73
N ALA A 173 19.58 3.32 8.42
CA ALA A 173 20.12 2.85 9.72
C ALA A 173 21.26 1.83 9.57
N TRP A 174 21.49 1.27 8.38
CA TRP A 174 22.61 0.37 8.14
C TRP A 174 23.95 1.00 8.50
N SER A 175 24.81 0.22 9.11
CA SER A 175 26.20 0.62 9.27
C SER A 175 26.85 0.79 7.90
N LYS A 176 27.72 1.80 7.74
CA LYS A 176 28.24 2.30 6.46
C LYS A 176 28.89 1.25 5.53
N ASP A 177 29.23 0.09 6.03
CA ASP A 177 29.97 -0.94 5.31
C ASP A 177 29.07 -2.08 4.78
N LYS A 178 27.73 -1.98 4.97
CA LYS A 178 26.80 -3.02 4.50
C LYS A 178 25.87 -2.48 3.44
N ASN A 179 25.98 -3.03 2.24
CA ASN A 179 25.05 -2.77 1.16
C ASN A 179 24.05 -3.92 1.10
N VAL A 180 22.95 -3.82 1.86
CA VAL A 180 21.88 -4.81 1.91
C VAL A 180 20.69 -4.27 1.15
N PRO A 181 20.23 -4.98 0.07
CA PRO A 181 19.08 -4.56 -0.69
C PRO A 181 17.86 -4.43 0.22
N THR A 182 17.20 -3.30 0.14
CA THR A 182 16.01 -2.97 0.93
C THR A 182 14.84 -2.74 -0.01
N PHE A 183 13.71 -3.37 0.30
CA PHE A 183 12.48 -3.30 -0.48
C PHE A 183 11.37 -2.70 0.37
N GLY A 184 10.58 -1.81 -0.23
CA GLY A 184 9.45 -1.16 0.42
C GLY A 184 8.14 -1.30 -0.34
N TYR A 185 7.23 -0.38 -0.05
CA TYR A 185 5.90 -0.28 -0.67
C TYR A 185 5.45 1.18 -0.56
N ASP A 186 4.65 1.68 -1.48
CA ASP A 186 4.02 2.98 -1.65
C ASP A 186 4.66 3.87 -2.73
N ALA A 187 5.87 3.55 -3.22
CA ALA A 187 6.65 4.37 -4.15
C ALA A 187 6.78 5.84 -3.69
N ASN A 188 7.09 6.03 -2.41
CA ASN A 188 7.33 7.37 -1.88
C ASN A 188 8.54 8.02 -2.55
N SER A 189 8.48 9.32 -2.78
CA SER A 189 9.47 10.06 -3.56
C SER A 189 10.91 9.92 -3.08
N ASP A 190 11.14 9.75 -1.78
CA ASP A 190 12.47 9.52 -1.21
C ASP A 190 12.98 8.09 -1.48
N ALA A 191 12.11 7.09 -1.39
CA ALA A 191 12.43 5.70 -1.71
C ALA A 191 12.72 5.54 -3.22
N VAL A 192 11.86 6.09 -4.08
CA VAL A 192 12.07 6.07 -5.54
C VAL A 192 13.42 6.71 -5.92
N LYS A 193 13.77 7.85 -5.34
CA LYS A 193 15.06 8.51 -5.56
C LYS A 193 16.26 7.72 -5.02
N ALA A 194 16.04 6.83 -4.07
CA ALA A 194 17.08 5.97 -3.51
C ALA A 194 17.30 4.69 -4.32
N ILE A 195 16.39 4.35 -5.24
CA ILE A 195 16.58 3.22 -6.18
C ILE A 195 17.82 3.50 -7.03
N GLY A 196 18.64 2.48 -7.28
CA GLY A 196 19.95 2.66 -7.93
C GLY A 196 21.07 3.13 -6.99
N ASN A 197 20.74 3.51 -5.73
CA ASN A 197 21.71 3.85 -4.70
C ASN A 197 21.68 2.87 -3.51
N GLY A 198 21.17 1.65 -3.74
CA GLY A 198 21.10 0.57 -2.77
C GLY A 198 19.69 0.26 -2.24
N TYR A 199 18.69 1.13 -2.42
CA TYR A 199 17.30 0.76 -2.26
C TYR A 199 16.88 -0.03 -3.50
N ALA A 200 16.44 -1.27 -3.31
CA ALA A 200 16.34 -2.20 -4.42
C ALA A 200 15.01 -2.13 -5.18
N GLY A 201 13.96 -1.65 -4.52
CA GLY A 201 12.66 -1.50 -5.16
C GLY A 201 11.53 -1.21 -4.19
N THR A 202 10.41 -0.81 -4.75
CA THR A 202 9.15 -0.52 -4.04
C THR A 202 7.95 -0.88 -4.90
N ILE A 203 6.77 -0.89 -4.34
CA ILE A 203 5.52 -1.09 -5.08
C ILE A 203 4.73 0.22 -5.08
N SER A 204 4.36 0.70 -6.26
CA SER A 204 3.36 1.75 -6.40
C SER A 204 1.96 1.13 -6.38
N GLN A 205 1.12 1.61 -5.50
CA GLN A 205 -0.32 1.28 -5.51
C GLN A 205 -1.12 2.19 -6.46
N ASN A 206 -0.41 2.87 -7.36
CA ASN A 206 -0.97 3.77 -8.38
C ASN A 206 -1.91 4.84 -7.79
N PRO A 207 -1.40 5.70 -6.90
CA PRO A 207 -2.23 6.66 -6.17
C PRO A 207 -2.89 7.72 -7.07
N ALA A 208 -2.32 8.02 -8.21
CA ALA A 208 -2.90 8.96 -9.17
C ALA A 208 -4.21 8.41 -9.75
N VAL A 209 -4.24 7.12 -10.09
CA VAL A 209 -5.45 6.40 -10.55
C VAL A 209 -6.50 6.39 -9.45
N GLN A 210 -6.12 5.99 -8.24
CA GLN A 210 -7.06 5.93 -7.11
C GLN A 210 -7.68 7.29 -6.80
N ALA A 211 -6.86 8.35 -6.76
CA ALA A 211 -7.34 9.70 -6.47
C ALA A 211 -8.29 10.22 -7.56
N TYR A 212 -7.93 10.02 -8.83
CA TYR A 212 -8.79 10.40 -9.95
C TYR A 212 -10.12 9.65 -9.94
N LEU A 213 -10.09 8.31 -9.86
CA LEU A 213 -11.29 7.48 -9.81
C LEU A 213 -12.22 7.89 -8.66
N THR A 214 -11.66 8.11 -7.45
CA THR A 214 -12.45 8.50 -6.28
C THR A 214 -13.27 9.77 -6.54
N LEU A 215 -12.65 10.81 -7.10
CA LEU A 215 -13.32 12.08 -7.31
C LEU A 215 -14.11 12.13 -8.64
N ARG A 216 -13.65 11.42 -9.67
CA ARG A 216 -14.35 11.36 -10.95
C ARG A 216 -15.68 10.63 -10.87
N LEU A 217 -15.75 9.51 -10.15
CA LEU A 217 -17.01 8.80 -9.92
C LEU A 217 -18.05 9.68 -9.23
N LEU A 218 -17.64 10.41 -8.18
CA LEU A 218 -18.51 11.37 -7.51
C LEU A 218 -18.98 12.46 -8.48
N ARG A 219 -18.08 13.00 -9.28
CA ARG A 219 -18.41 14.02 -10.27
C ARG A 219 -19.43 13.51 -11.30
N ASN A 220 -19.25 12.29 -11.81
CA ASN A 220 -20.17 11.68 -12.78
C ASN A 220 -21.58 11.49 -12.20
N VAL A 221 -21.67 11.06 -10.93
CA VAL A 221 -22.96 10.97 -10.22
C VAL A 221 -23.61 12.36 -10.10
N PHE A 222 -22.87 13.40 -9.73
CA PHE A 222 -23.39 14.76 -9.59
C PHE A 222 -23.89 15.37 -10.91
N ASP A 223 -23.21 15.06 -12.00
CA ASP A 223 -23.56 15.55 -13.34
C ASP A 223 -24.68 14.72 -14.00
N GLY A 224 -25.05 13.58 -13.40
CA GLY A 224 -26.06 12.65 -13.93
C GLY A 224 -25.66 12.02 -15.26
N VAL A 225 -24.36 11.85 -15.47
CA VAL A 225 -23.79 11.15 -16.64
C VAL A 225 -23.48 9.69 -16.28
N ASP A 226 -23.13 8.88 -17.29
CA ASP A 226 -22.72 7.50 -17.05
C ASP A 226 -21.52 7.45 -16.10
N ILE A 227 -21.54 6.47 -15.18
CA ILE A 227 -20.55 6.40 -14.07
C ILE A 227 -19.11 6.31 -14.56
N ASP A 228 -18.87 5.72 -15.71
CA ASP A 228 -17.58 5.52 -16.34
C ASP A 228 -17.18 6.64 -17.34
N THR A 229 -17.95 7.73 -17.41
CA THR A 229 -17.62 8.89 -18.25
C THR A 229 -16.24 9.45 -17.90
N GLY A 230 -15.33 9.48 -18.89
CA GLY A 230 -13.93 9.91 -18.69
C GLY A 230 -13.08 8.91 -17.92
N ILE A 231 -13.53 7.66 -17.79
CA ILE A 231 -12.83 6.55 -17.14
C ILE A 231 -12.72 5.39 -18.12
N GLY A 232 -11.56 4.76 -18.22
CA GLY A 232 -11.36 3.61 -19.11
C GLY A 232 -10.82 4.01 -20.47
N THR A 233 -11.45 3.65 -21.56
CA THR A 233 -10.97 3.93 -22.91
C THR A 233 -11.02 5.42 -23.23
N GLU A 234 -10.03 5.87 -23.99
CA GLU A 234 -9.93 7.22 -24.54
C GLU A 234 -11.25 7.62 -25.21
N ASP A 235 -11.86 8.66 -24.70
CA ASP A 235 -12.99 9.28 -25.37
C ASP A 235 -12.51 10.16 -26.54
N ASP A 236 -13.46 10.65 -27.36
CA ASP A 236 -13.16 11.54 -28.50
C ASP A 236 -12.48 12.87 -28.06
N ALA A 237 -12.44 13.15 -26.78
CA ALA A 237 -11.77 14.32 -26.17
C ALA A 237 -10.38 14.00 -25.59
N GLY A 238 -9.94 12.74 -25.64
CA GLY A 238 -8.64 12.30 -25.16
C GLY A 238 -8.51 12.27 -23.63
N ASN A 239 -9.60 12.09 -22.92
CA ASN A 239 -9.58 12.10 -21.46
C ASN A 239 -9.52 10.68 -20.95
N VAL A 240 -8.41 10.31 -20.25
CA VAL A 240 -8.48 8.96 -19.76
C VAL A 240 -7.43 8.57 -18.78
N ILE A 241 -7.85 7.77 -17.84
CA ILE A 241 -7.06 6.68 -17.30
C ILE A 241 -7.17 5.51 -18.28
N ALA A 242 -6.07 5.01 -18.79
CA ALA A 242 -6.06 3.86 -19.68
C ALA A 242 -6.67 2.64 -18.96
N ALA A 243 -7.37 1.79 -19.72
CA ALA A 243 -8.06 0.62 -19.15
C ALA A 243 -7.09 -0.38 -18.47
N GLU A 244 -5.81 -0.33 -18.81
CA GLU A 244 -4.75 -1.12 -18.18
C GLU A 244 -4.32 -0.63 -16.80
N ASP A 245 -4.68 0.61 -16.41
CA ASP A 245 -4.29 1.19 -15.13
C ASP A 245 -5.20 0.75 -13.96
N PHE A 246 -6.34 0.13 -14.27
CA PHE A 246 -7.28 -0.37 -13.27
C PHE A 246 -8.12 -1.54 -13.78
N VAL A 247 -8.72 -2.27 -12.84
CA VAL A 247 -9.72 -3.31 -13.11
C VAL A 247 -11.05 -2.89 -12.49
N TYR A 248 -12.13 -2.92 -13.26
CA TYR A 248 -13.49 -2.72 -12.78
C TYR A 248 -14.23 -4.04 -12.62
N ASN A 249 -14.73 -4.28 -11.40
CA ASN A 249 -15.63 -5.40 -11.10
C ASN A 249 -17.05 -4.85 -10.95
N ALA A 250 -17.89 -5.09 -11.98
CA ALA A 250 -19.24 -4.56 -12.05
C ALA A 250 -20.17 -5.18 -10.97
N ASP A 251 -19.98 -6.45 -10.63
CA ASP A 251 -20.79 -7.14 -9.63
C ASP A 251 -20.58 -6.57 -8.23
N GLU A 252 -19.39 -6.02 -7.98
CA GLU A 252 -18.98 -5.44 -6.71
C GLU A 252 -19.00 -3.90 -6.73
N ARG A 253 -19.23 -3.26 -7.87
CA ARG A 253 -19.06 -1.81 -8.06
C ARG A 253 -17.70 -1.31 -7.55
N SER A 254 -16.63 -2.07 -7.87
CA SER A 254 -15.29 -1.87 -7.34
C SER A 254 -14.30 -1.56 -8.44
N TYR A 255 -13.48 -0.54 -8.24
CA TYR A 255 -12.40 -0.12 -9.11
C TYR A 255 -11.07 -0.37 -8.40
N TYR A 256 -10.23 -1.23 -8.97
CA TYR A 256 -8.94 -1.62 -8.43
C TYR A 256 -7.83 -1.04 -9.30
N ALA A 257 -7.13 -0.02 -8.80
CA ALA A 257 -5.92 0.48 -9.43
C ALA A 257 -4.86 -0.63 -9.45
N MET A 258 -4.12 -0.75 -10.56
CA MET A 258 -3.09 -1.77 -10.72
C MET A 258 -1.86 -1.41 -9.90
N ASN A 259 -1.37 -2.36 -9.09
CA ASN A 259 -0.09 -2.22 -8.42
C ASN A 259 1.06 -2.39 -9.43
N ILE A 260 2.12 -1.60 -9.29
CA ILE A 260 3.27 -1.59 -10.19
C ILE A 260 4.55 -1.76 -9.38
N ALA A 261 5.38 -2.74 -9.76
CA ALA A 261 6.73 -2.87 -9.21
C ALA A 261 7.62 -1.75 -9.75
N VAL A 262 8.26 -1.02 -8.87
CA VAL A 262 9.17 0.07 -9.18
C VAL A 262 10.58 -0.36 -8.81
N THR A 263 11.43 -0.52 -9.82
CA THR A 263 12.80 -1.02 -9.73
C THR A 263 13.75 -0.09 -10.49
N GLU A 264 15.00 -0.45 -10.57
CA GLU A 264 16.00 0.28 -11.38
C GLU A 264 15.61 0.41 -12.87
N GLU A 265 14.73 -0.46 -13.36
CA GLU A 265 14.32 -0.47 -14.78
C GLU A 265 13.32 0.66 -15.11
N ASN A 266 12.53 1.15 -14.14
CA ASN A 266 11.42 2.08 -14.39
C ASN A 266 11.24 3.18 -13.35
N TYR A 267 12.10 3.30 -12.35
CA TYR A 267 11.92 4.27 -11.26
C TYR A 267 11.85 5.74 -11.73
N GLU A 268 12.43 6.06 -12.88
CA GLU A 268 12.41 7.42 -13.42
C GLU A 268 11.00 7.91 -13.73
N ASP A 269 10.08 7.00 -14.08
CA ASP A 269 8.69 7.30 -14.35
C ASP A 269 7.90 7.65 -13.06
N PHE A 270 8.46 7.34 -11.87
CA PHE A 270 7.85 7.54 -10.56
C PHE A 270 8.50 8.64 -9.73
N LEU A 271 9.42 9.42 -10.29
CA LEU A 271 10.12 10.50 -9.58
C LEU A 271 9.19 11.62 -9.10
N ASP A 272 8.10 11.89 -9.81
CA ASP A 272 7.03 12.78 -9.37
C ASP A 272 5.82 11.97 -8.88
N ALA A 273 5.81 11.63 -7.59
CA ALA A 273 4.74 10.87 -6.96
C ALA A 273 3.37 11.59 -6.99
N THR A 274 3.33 12.86 -7.36
CA THR A 274 2.11 13.67 -7.44
C THR A 274 1.78 14.11 -8.87
N ALA A 275 2.39 13.48 -9.89
CA ALA A 275 2.03 13.70 -11.28
C ALA A 275 0.56 13.30 -11.52
N VAL A 276 -0.18 14.18 -12.20
CA VAL A 276 -1.55 13.89 -12.64
C VAL A 276 -1.54 13.52 -14.12
N TYR A 277 -2.53 12.78 -14.57
CA TYR A 277 -2.68 12.46 -15.99
C TYR A 277 -2.83 13.72 -16.82
N GLU A 278 -2.13 13.80 -17.95
CA GLU A 278 -2.20 14.96 -18.86
C GLU A 278 -3.63 15.22 -19.34
N THR A 279 -4.36 14.16 -19.64
CA THR A 279 -5.77 14.20 -20.09
C THR A 279 -6.74 14.64 -18.99
N ALA A 280 -6.40 14.47 -17.72
CA ALA A 280 -7.19 14.92 -16.58
C ALA A 280 -6.94 16.38 -16.20
N GLN A 281 -6.09 17.12 -16.93
CA GLN A 281 -5.73 18.51 -16.59
C GLN A 281 -6.77 19.55 -17.05
N THR A 282 -7.78 19.15 -17.80
CA THR A 282 -8.84 20.08 -18.22
C THR A 282 -9.78 20.36 -17.07
N GLN A 283 -9.77 21.58 -16.56
CA GLN A 283 -10.69 22.03 -15.53
C GLN A 283 -12.14 22.07 -16.04
N LEU A 284 -13.05 21.48 -15.28
CA LEU A 284 -14.48 21.56 -15.55
C LEU A 284 -15.02 22.96 -15.25
N ASP A 285 -15.96 23.44 -16.04
CA ASP A 285 -16.55 24.75 -15.85
C ASP A 285 -17.82 24.69 -14.97
N GLU A 286 -18.08 25.78 -14.24
CA GLU A 286 -19.20 25.91 -13.30
C GLU A 286 -20.58 25.80 -13.98
N ALA A 287 -20.66 26.07 -15.27
CA ALA A 287 -21.95 26.06 -16.00
C ALA A 287 -22.40 24.64 -16.35
N SER A 288 -21.45 23.75 -16.68
CA SER A 288 -21.71 22.36 -17.02
C SER A 288 -21.57 21.41 -15.81
N SER A 289 -20.68 21.74 -14.90
CA SER A 289 -20.39 20.95 -13.71
C SER A 289 -20.33 21.83 -12.47
N PRO A 290 -21.47 22.23 -11.90
CA PRO A 290 -21.54 23.11 -10.74
C PRO A 290 -20.77 22.54 -9.55
N ASN A 291 -20.13 23.42 -8.74
CA ASN A 291 -19.37 23.00 -7.59
C ASN A 291 -20.20 22.15 -6.62
N LYS A 292 -19.59 21.09 -6.12
CA LYS A 292 -20.16 20.15 -5.16
C LYS A 292 -19.24 19.94 -3.99
N ARG A 293 -19.81 19.76 -2.80
CA ARG A 293 -19.05 19.60 -1.55
C ARG A 293 -18.99 18.15 -1.12
N VAL A 294 -17.76 17.66 -0.91
CA VAL A 294 -17.47 16.28 -0.51
C VAL A 294 -16.80 16.27 0.86
N TRP A 295 -17.25 15.39 1.75
CA TRP A 295 -16.54 15.06 2.98
C TRP A 295 -15.65 13.84 2.71
N LEU A 296 -14.32 14.00 2.87
CA LEU A 296 -13.36 12.92 2.65
C LEU A 296 -12.59 12.63 3.91
N ASN A 297 -12.80 11.43 4.46
CA ASN A 297 -12.09 10.94 5.63
C ASN A 297 -10.87 10.12 5.21
N THR A 298 -9.69 10.49 5.69
CA THR A 298 -8.46 9.72 5.54
C THR A 298 -8.18 8.91 6.80
N TYR A 299 -7.47 7.79 6.67
CA TYR A 299 -7.14 6.90 7.79
C TYR A 299 -6.37 7.63 8.90
N ASN A 300 -5.27 8.29 8.56
CA ASN A 300 -4.39 8.96 9.51
C ASN A 300 -3.54 10.02 8.77
N ALA A 301 -3.65 11.27 9.16
CA ALA A 301 -2.88 12.36 8.54
C ALA A 301 -1.37 12.28 8.80
N ALA A 302 -0.94 11.53 9.81
CA ALA A 302 0.47 11.28 10.08
C ALA A 302 1.09 10.18 9.20
N ASP A 303 0.26 9.45 8.44
CA ASP A 303 0.75 8.49 7.45
C ASP A 303 1.46 9.20 6.30
N ASN A 304 2.69 8.76 5.99
CA ASN A 304 3.54 9.44 5.00
C ASN A 304 2.94 9.39 3.59
N PHE A 305 2.43 8.23 3.17
CA PHE A 305 1.81 8.06 1.85
C PHE A 305 0.56 8.94 1.71
N LEU A 306 -0.34 8.91 2.71
CA LEU A 306 -1.56 9.72 2.70
C LEU A 306 -1.24 11.22 2.70
N GLY A 307 -0.29 11.66 3.51
CA GLY A 307 0.06 13.07 3.67
C GLY A 307 0.88 13.65 2.52
N SER A 308 1.84 12.91 1.98
CA SER A 308 2.79 13.42 0.98
C SER A 308 2.44 13.08 -0.47
N THR A 309 1.58 12.11 -0.71
CA THR A 309 1.27 11.62 -2.05
C THR A 309 -0.24 11.65 -2.34
N TYR A 310 -1.03 10.89 -1.61
CA TYR A 310 -2.44 10.69 -1.95
C TYR A 310 -3.30 11.95 -1.78
N LYS A 311 -3.19 12.64 -0.64
CA LYS A 311 -3.92 13.90 -0.41
C LYS A 311 -3.52 15.01 -1.39
N PRO A 312 -2.23 15.26 -1.70
CA PRO A 312 -1.84 16.20 -2.75
C PRO A 312 -2.42 15.87 -4.14
N LEU A 313 -2.52 14.59 -4.50
CA LEU A 313 -3.17 14.17 -5.74
C LEU A 313 -4.67 14.46 -5.72
N LEU A 314 -5.37 14.10 -4.64
CA LEU A 314 -6.79 14.43 -4.47
C LEU A 314 -7.02 15.94 -4.60
N GLN A 315 -6.18 16.78 -3.98
CA GLN A 315 -6.29 18.24 -4.06
C GLN A 315 -6.08 18.80 -5.47
N LYS A 316 -5.24 18.16 -6.29
CA LYS A 316 -5.10 18.54 -7.70
C LYS A 316 -6.35 18.18 -8.52
N TYR A 317 -6.93 17.00 -8.24
CA TYR A 317 -8.12 16.55 -8.96
C TYR A 317 -9.41 17.21 -8.48
N ASP A 318 -9.55 17.59 -7.20
CA ASP A 318 -10.74 18.30 -6.72
C ASP A 318 -10.86 19.67 -7.41
N ASP A 319 -9.75 20.39 -7.58
CA ASP A 319 -9.69 21.65 -8.34
C ASP A 319 -10.12 21.43 -9.81
N LEU A 320 -9.58 20.39 -10.47
CA LEU A 320 -9.89 20.10 -11.88
C LEU A 320 -11.36 19.67 -12.10
N LEU A 321 -11.93 18.94 -11.15
CA LEU A 321 -13.28 18.41 -11.21
C LEU A 321 -14.34 19.34 -10.61
N ASN A 322 -13.97 20.58 -10.27
CA ASN A 322 -14.82 21.59 -9.64
C ASN A 322 -15.52 21.05 -8.38
N LEU A 323 -14.76 20.45 -7.46
CA LEU A 323 -15.22 19.93 -6.19
C LEU A 323 -14.64 20.76 -5.03
N THR A 324 -15.38 20.90 -3.95
CA THR A 324 -14.87 21.38 -2.66
C THR A 324 -14.76 20.18 -1.73
N VAL A 325 -13.54 19.77 -1.41
CA VAL A 325 -13.30 18.59 -0.57
C VAL A 325 -12.82 19.00 0.82
N ASP A 326 -13.58 18.63 1.84
CA ASP A 326 -13.18 18.75 3.24
C ASP A 326 -12.40 17.50 3.65
N TYR A 327 -11.08 17.63 3.75
CA TYR A 327 -10.18 16.54 4.15
C TYR A 327 -10.14 16.40 5.66
N VAL A 328 -10.62 15.27 6.16
CA VAL A 328 -10.77 15.00 7.60
C VAL A 328 -9.89 13.84 8.03
N ASP A 329 -9.03 14.10 9.03
CA ASP A 329 -8.18 13.07 9.62
C ASP A 329 -8.99 12.08 10.45
N GLY A 330 -8.85 10.79 10.17
CA GLY A 330 -9.50 9.70 10.88
C GLY A 330 -8.85 9.30 12.21
N ASP A 331 -7.71 9.90 12.60
CA ASP A 331 -6.96 9.58 13.83
C ASP A 331 -6.73 8.06 14.03
N GLY A 332 -6.38 7.33 12.96
CA GLY A 332 -6.26 5.88 12.95
C GLY A 332 -7.61 5.15 12.95
N GLN A 333 -8.69 5.86 12.62
CA GLN A 333 -10.06 5.34 12.51
C GLN A 333 -10.59 4.67 13.78
N SER A 334 -10.50 5.36 14.92
CA SER A 334 -11.32 4.98 16.06
C SER A 334 -12.80 5.36 15.79
N GLU A 335 -13.74 4.54 16.23
CA GLU A 335 -15.18 4.77 16.02
C GLU A 335 -15.63 6.18 16.42
N SER A 336 -15.12 6.70 17.53
CA SER A 336 -15.43 8.05 18.02
C SER A 336 -14.78 9.16 17.19
N SER A 337 -13.64 8.93 16.54
CA SER A 337 -12.95 9.96 15.76
C SER A 337 -13.69 10.31 14.48
N VAL A 338 -14.29 9.32 13.84
CA VAL A 338 -15.05 9.51 12.60
C VAL A 338 -16.38 10.19 12.86
N THR A 339 -17.19 9.66 13.80
CA THR A 339 -18.52 10.20 14.16
C THR A 339 -18.47 11.63 14.66
N ASN A 340 -17.50 11.98 15.47
CA ASN A 340 -17.40 13.33 16.04
C ASN A 340 -16.93 14.40 15.04
N LYS A 341 -16.33 14.01 13.92
CA LYS A 341 -15.76 14.95 12.92
C LYS A 341 -16.70 15.24 11.75
N LEU A 342 -17.76 14.47 11.57
CA LEU A 342 -18.68 14.67 10.45
C LEU A 342 -19.49 15.97 10.55
N GLY A 343 -19.77 16.45 11.75
CA GLY A 343 -20.59 17.66 11.94
C GLY A 343 -22.02 17.46 11.47
N ASN A 344 -22.47 18.29 10.53
CA ASN A 344 -23.80 18.18 9.93
C ASN A 344 -23.72 17.49 8.56
N PRO A 345 -24.15 16.22 8.41
CA PRO A 345 -24.10 15.51 7.13
C PRO A 345 -24.81 16.23 5.98
N GLY A 346 -25.88 16.96 6.28
CA GLY A 346 -26.66 17.70 5.26
C GLY A 346 -25.93 18.87 4.60
N GLU A 347 -24.68 19.16 4.98
CA GLU A 347 -23.84 20.17 4.34
C GLU A 347 -23.01 19.61 3.18
N TYR A 348 -23.02 18.28 2.99
CA TYR A 348 -22.25 17.59 1.97
C TYR A 348 -23.13 16.93 0.93
N ASP A 349 -22.69 16.97 -0.32
CA ASP A 349 -23.36 16.29 -1.43
C ASP A 349 -22.96 14.80 -1.51
N ALA A 350 -21.76 14.45 -1.02
CA ALA A 350 -21.29 13.07 -0.96
C ALA A 350 -20.18 12.86 0.10
N PHE A 351 -19.87 11.59 0.33
CA PHE A 351 -18.87 11.14 1.29
C PHE A 351 -17.88 10.21 0.61
N ALA A 352 -16.59 10.42 0.87
CA ALA A 352 -15.52 9.48 0.53
C ALA A 352 -14.80 9.06 1.81
N ILE A 353 -14.62 7.76 2.00
CA ILE A 353 -14.11 7.20 3.24
C ILE A 353 -12.96 6.24 2.92
N ASN A 354 -11.76 6.58 3.35
CA ASN A 354 -10.60 5.68 3.28
C ASN A 354 -10.69 4.64 4.41
N MET A 355 -11.45 3.57 4.17
CA MET A 355 -11.74 2.54 5.19
C MET A 355 -10.63 1.49 5.22
N ILE A 356 -9.86 1.47 6.30
CA ILE A 356 -8.73 0.56 6.51
C ILE A 356 -9.05 -0.54 7.52
N LYS A 357 -9.89 -0.26 8.52
CA LYS A 357 -10.28 -1.23 9.55
C LYS A 357 -11.72 -1.67 9.36
N THR A 358 -11.91 -2.96 9.17
CA THR A 358 -13.21 -3.57 8.87
C THR A 358 -14.22 -3.52 10.02
N ASP A 359 -13.75 -3.45 11.25
CA ASP A 359 -14.61 -3.35 12.46
C ASP A 359 -15.28 -1.97 12.62
N ASN A 360 -14.89 -0.98 11.83
CA ASN A 360 -15.47 0.37 11.84
C ASN A 360 -16.60 0.59 10.80
N GLY A 361 -16.93 -0.41 9.97
CA GLY A 361 -17.95 -0.29 8.93
C GLY A 361 -19.33 0.12 9.45
N ALA A 362 -19.75 -0.40 10.61
CA ALA A 362 -21.01 -0.04 11.24
C ALA A 362 -21.11 1.44 11.65
N SER A 363 -20.00 2.07 12.01
CA SER A 363 -19.96 3.49 12.35
C SER A 363 -20.26 4.37 11.14
N TYR A 364 -19.72 4.01 9.97
CA TYR A 364 -19.96 4.74 8.73
C TYR A 364 -21.40 4.60 8.24
N THR A 365 -22.00 3.41 8.31
CA THR A 365 -23.41 3.23 7.98
C THR A 365 -24.34 4.02 8.91
N THR A 366 -23.98 4.16 10.18
CA THR A 366 -24.70 5.01 11.14
C THR A 366 -24.59 6.50 10.82
N LEU A 367 -23.45 6.94 10.25
CA LEU A 367 -23.22 8.32 9.84
C LEU A 367 -24.03 8.71 8.60
N LEU A 368 -24.19 7.76 7.67
CA LEU A 368 -24.82 7.98 6.38
C LEU A 368 -26.35 7.72 6.40
N GLY A 369 -26.86 7.04 7.42
CA GLY A 369 -28.26 6.65 7.63
C GLY A 369 -29.15 7.71 8.12
#